data_0d102b3df2ca232feea951640a5caa85
#
_entry.id   0d102b3df2ca232feea951640a5caa85
#
_cell.length_a   1.000
_cell.length_b   1.000
_cell.length_c   1.000
_cell.angle_alpha   90.00
_cell.angle_beta   90.00
_cell.angle_gamma   90.00
#
_symmetry.space_group_name_H-M   'P 1'
#
loop_
_entity.id
_entity.type
_entity.pdbx_description
1 polymer ?
#
loop_
_entity_poly.entity_id
_entity_poly.type
_entity_poly.pdbx_seq_one_letter_code
_entity_poly.pdbx_strand_id
1 'polypeptide(L)'
;MLTQLLTILFAFFVQFTDKTGSEQIALSQAALDKRAERGIAIDSMDYAVSPVYLDSLQALGCHIYHSSRWMNGASIETDSNTIQRIAQWTFVDTIYLTREDHHLTSPVRGEITLPLEGGVGEGLQNSTWLSDPQTEQLQLHLLHEAGFHGQGITMAIVDGGFQNVDTLSAFDAVRDQILGIYDTTDDTAPITGSTGNHGVKCFSTIAAITPDYQGAATDANYYLIRSEEHQTESPKEMDNWVAAIELADSLGVDILSSSLGYAMFDDDRHTLTYADMNGQTTRCSRAANIAAKKGMLVIVAAGNEGNKAWHYISAPADADNILTVGAVNIHDSIAAFSSWGPTADGRVQPEVCATGSQTALINPLNNSVIYGNGTSFACPIIAGMAACLWSAMPHATNMEIRERIIQSADRYTMPHAQYGYGIPNAWQAYEQTTDIPSIPSNHVPSAQKVLINGQLWILHNGEKYNVMGNMHW
;
A
#
# COMPACT_ATOMS: atom_id res chain seq x y z
N MET A 1 -7.57 43.71 -27.61
CA MET A 1 -8.08 42.61 -26.78
C MET A 1 -7.37 41.36 -27.26
N LEU A 2 -6.29 40.94 -26.56
CA LEU A 2 -5.72 39.61 -26.77
C LEU A 2 -6.65 38.63 -26.07
N THR A 3 -7.36 37.82 -26.83
CA THR A 3 -8.04 36.64 -26.35
C THR A 3 -6.92 35.66 -25.94
N GLN A 4 -6.60 35.54 -24.66
CA GLN A 4 -5.85 34.41 -24.18
C GLN A 4 -6.70 33.16 -24.48
N LEU A 5 -6.29 32.40 -25.48
CA LEU A 5 -6.76 31.02 -25.63
C LEU A 5 -6.33 30.29 -24.37
N LEU A 6 -7.28 29.97 -23.49
CA LEU A 6 -7.02 29.02 -22.40
C LEU A 6 -6.59 27.70 -23.04
N THR A 7 -5.34 27.35 -22.88
CA THR A 7 -4.85 26.03 -23.27
C THR A 7 -5.40 25.05 -22.23
N ILE A 8 -6.19 24.08 -22.70
CA ILE A 8 -6.67 23.01 -21.84
C ILE A 8 -5.49 22.05 -21.61
N LEU A 9 -5.16 21.79 -20.36
CA LEU A 9 -4.11 20.87 -19.95
C LEU A 9 -4.74 19.56 -19.51
N PHE A 10 -4.01 18.47 -19.68
CA PHE A 10 -4.43 17.12 -19.35
C PHE A 10 -3.29 16.42 -18.61
N ALA A 11 -3.62 15.57 -17.65
CA ALA A 11 -2.61 14.70 -17.04
C ALA A 11 -2.50 13.38 -17.80
N PHE A 12 -1.25 12.93 -18.01
CA PHE A 12 -0.93 11.68 -18.67
C PHE A 12 0.14 10.93 -17.90
N PHE A 13 0.10 9.60 -17.96
CA PHE A 13 1.27 8.79 -17.65
C PHE A 13 1.93 8.35 -18.97
N VAL A 14 3.21 8.74 -19.14
CA VAL A 14 4.04 8.39 -20.31
C VAL A 14 5.00 7.30 -19.89
N GLN A 15 4.83 6.10 -20.44
CA GLN A 15 5.71 4.95 -20.20
C GLN A 15 6.82 4.93 -21.25
N PHE A 16 8.06 4.64 -20.80
CA PHE A 16 9.23 4.57 -21.67
C PHE A 16 9.63 3.12 -21.97
N THR A 17 10.32 2.93 -23.10
CA THR A 17 10.78 1.60 -23.57
C THR A 17 11.90 1.03 -22.72
N ASP A 18 12.80 1.89 -22.20
CA ASP A 18 14.00 1.50 -21.48
C ASP A 18 14.46 2.60 -20.51
N LYS A 19 15.59 2.38 -19.84
CA LYS A 19 16.24 3.32 -18.91
C LYS A 19 17.62 3.79 -19.41
N THR A 20 17.78 3.99 -20.69
CA THR A 20 19.04 4.42 -21.29
C THR A 20 19.61 5.65 -20.59
N GLY A 21 20.89 5.57 -20.17
CA GLY A 21 21.60 6.65 -19.48
C GLY A 21 21.27 6.80 -18.00
N SER A 22 20.46 5.90 -17.42
CA SER A 22 20.23 5.87 -15.98
C SER A 22 21.31 5.04 -15.28
N GLU A 23 22.10 5.70 -14.44
CA GLU A 23 23.12 5.05 -13.59
C GLU A 23 22.81 5.23 -12.10
N GLN A 24 21.83 6.05 -11.77
CA GLN A 24 21.48 6.39 -10.40
C GLN A 24 20.56 5.33 -9.78
N ILE A 25 21.00 4.73 -8.68
CA ILE A 25 20.16 3.91 -7.81
C ILE A 25 19.30 4.86 -6.95
N ALA A 26 17.97 4.70 -7.02
CA ALA A 26 17.02 5.55 -6.34
C ALA A 26 16.63 5.00 -4.95
N LEU A 27 17.62 4.60 -4.15
CA LEU A 27 17.46 4.06 -2.80
C LEU A 27 18.34 4.82 -1.82
N SER A 28 17.85 5.04 -0.60
CA SER A 28 18.67 5.54 0.51
C SER A 28 19.67 4.48 0.98
N GLN A 29 20.68 4.90 1.76
CA GLN A 29 21.62 3.95 2.36
C GLN A 29 20.88 2.93 3.26
N ALA A 30 19.90 3.38 4.03
CA ALA A 30 19.08 2.50 4.88
C ALA A 30 18.34 1.42 4.06
N ALA A 31 17.78 1.79 2.90
CA ALA A 31 17.16 0.84 2.01
C ALA A 31 18.16 -0.16 1.41
N LEU A 32 19.34 0.30 1.02
CA LEU A 32 20.43 -0.56 0.51
C LEU A 32 20.90 -1.56 1.57
N ASP A 33 21.06 -1.11 2.80
CA ASP A 33 21.49 -1.95 3.92
C ASP A 33 20.44 -3.05 4.20
N LYS A 34 19.16 -2.69 4.25
CA LYS A 34 18.04 -3.65 4.40
C LYS A 34 17.96 -4.66 3.24
N ARG A 35 18.18 -4.20 1.98
CA ARG A 35 18.25 -5.11 0.81
C ARG A 35 19.37 -6.12 0.97
N ALA A 36 20.56 -5.67 1.38
CA ALA A 36 21.72 -6.53 1.62
C ALA A 36 21.47 -7.53 2.76
N GLU A 37 20.91 -7.09 3.88
CA GLU A 37 20.55 -7.94 5.02
C GLU A 37 19.54 -9.03 4.64
N ARG A 38 18.55 -8.69 3.82
CA ARG A 38 17.50 -9.61 3.35
C ARG A 38 17.87 -10.41 2.11
N GLY A 39 19.09 -10.24 1.58
CA GLY A 39 19.52 -10.93 0.38
C GLY A 39 18.76 -10.54 -0.89
N ILE A 40 18.20 -9.34 -0.95
CA ILE A 40 17.42 -8.82 -2.09
C ILE A 40 18.39 -8.10 -3.03
N ALA A 41 18.52 -8.63 -4.25
CA ALA A 41 19.43 -8.06 -5.25
C ALA A 41 18.92 -6.71 -5.79
N ILE A 42 19.86 -5.82 -6.09
CA ILE A 42 19.60 -4.61 -6.88
C ILE A 42 19.41 -5.02 -8.34
N ASP A 43 18.33 -4.54 -8.96
CA ASP A 43 18.00 -4.83 -10.36
C ASP A 43 17.53 -3.55 -11.09
N SER A 44 17.02 -3.70 -12.32
CA SER A 44 16.59 -2.57 -13.15
C SER A 44 15.48 -1.72 -12.52
N MET A 45 14.68 -2.27 -11.59
CA MET A 45 13.62 -1.55 -10.89
C MET A 45 14.18 -0.57 -9.84
N ASP A 46 15.43 -0.71 -9.42
CA ASP A 46 16.06 0.16 -8.43
C ASP A 46 16.76 1.37 -9.06
N TYR A 47 16.95 1.38 -10.39
CA TYR A 47 17.51 2.53 -11.10
C TYR A 47 16.45 3.55 -11.46
N ALA A 48 16.80 4.83 -11.39
CA ALA A 48 15.94 5.94 -11.77
C ALA A 48 15.45 5.84 -13.23
N VAL A 49 14.43 6.59 -13.60
CA VAL A 49 14.04 6.81 -14.99
C VAL A 49 15.15 7.52 -15.74
N SER A 50 15.28 7.29 -17.05
CA SER A 50 16.27 7.97 -17.90
C SER A 50 16.18 9.49 -17.75
N PRO A 51 17.25 10.17 -17.31
CA PRO A 51 17.25 11.63 -17.19
C PRO A 51 17.07 12.30 -18.56
N VAL A 52 17.59 11.69 -19.62
CA VAL A 52 17.45 12.22 -20.99
C VAL A 52 16.00 12.27 -21.45
N TYR A 53 15.18 11.29 -21.01
CA TYR A 53 13.75 11.24 -21.36
C TYR A 53 12.97 12.29 -20.56
N LEU A 54 13.27 12.44 -19.27
CA LEU A 54 12.69 13.47 -18.43
C LEU A 54 13.03 14.89 -18.93
N ASP A 55 14.32 15.14 -19.25
CA ASP A 55 14.76 16.40 -19.85
C ASP A 55 14.04 16.71 -21.17
N SER A 56 13.79 15.68 -21.99
CA SER A 56 13.05 15.82 -23.26
C SER A 56 11.61 16.25 -23.03
N LEU A 57 10.93 15.73 -22.00
CA LEU A 57 9.59 16.17 -21.60
C LEU A 57 9.60 17.63 -21.12
N GLN A 58 10.56 18.00 -20.27
CA GLN A 58 10.69 19.36 -19.76
C GLN A 58 11.00 20.35 -20.88
N ALA A 59 11.83 19.98 -21.86
CA ALA A 59 12.15 20.83 -23.02
C ALA A 59 10.92 21.13 -23.91
N LEU A 60 9.87 20.29 -23.86
CA LEU A 60 8.58 20.57 -24.49
C LEU A 60 7.64 21.42 -23.62
N GLY A 61 8.05 21.78 -22.40
CA GLY A 61 7.24 22.55 -21.46
C GLY A 61 6.25 21.72 -20.66
N CYS A 62 6.40 20.38 -20.64
CA CYS A 62 5.58 19.54 -19.79
C CYS A 62 5.90 19.78 -18.32
N HIS A 63 4.86 19.85 -17.50
CA HIS A 63 5.03 19.75 -16.04
C HIS A 63 5.12 18.27 -15.67
N ILE A 64 6.18 17.86 -14.97
CA ILE A 64 6.37 16.49 -14.49
C ILE A 64 5.97 16.45 -13.03
N TYR A 65 4.90 15.69 -12.71
CA TYR A 65 4.46 15.44 -11.34
C TYR A 65 5.39 14.45 -10.65
N HIS A 66 5.56 13.26 -11.27
CA HIS A 66 6.39 12.17 -10.76
C HIS A 66 7.09 11.44 -11.89
N SER A 67 8.25 10.86 -11.57
CA SER A 67 8.85 9.78 -12.36
C SER A 67 8.75 8.48 -11.59
N SER A 68 8.29 7.42 -12.23
CA SER A 68 8.18 6.10 -11.63
C SER A 68 9.27 5.18 -12.18
N ARG A 69 10.16 4.74 -11.29
CA ARG A 69 11.21 3.77 -11.67
C ARG A 69 10.65 2.37 -11.89
N TRP A 70 9.57 2.01 -11.22
CA TRP A 70 8.94 0.70 -11.35
C TRP A 70 8.08 0.58 -12.61
N MET A 71 7.36 1.64 -12.94
CA MET A 71 6.58 1.69 -14.19
C MET A 71 7.40 2.18 -15.37
N ASN A 72 8.65 2.60 -15.17
CA ASN A 72 9.56 3.18 -16.17
C ASN A 72 8.88 4.29 -16.99
N GLY A 73 8.44 5.34 -16.31
CA GLY A 73 7.68 6.40 -16.94
C GLY A 73 7.59 7.66 -16.10
N ALA A 74 6.78 8.60 -16.55
CA ALA A 74 6.51 9.85 -15.86
C ALA A 74 5.01 10.21 -15.92
N SER A 75 4.47 10.68 -14.79
CA SER A 75 3.18 11.37 -14.73
C SER A 75 3.41 12.84 -15.04
N ILE A 76 2.74 13.35 -16.07
CA ILE A 76 2.97 14.69 -16.62
C ILE A 76 1.66 15.43 -16.85
N GLU A 77 1.74 16.77 -16.90
CA GLU A 77 0.68 17.62 -17.42
C GLU A 77 1.16 18.32 -18.69
N THR A 78 0.30 18.30 -19.72
CA THR A 78 0.58 18.97 -20.98
C THR A 78 -0.69 19.16 -21.83
N ASP A 79 -0.59 19.89 -22.94
CA ASP A 79 -1.69 20.06 -23.90
C ASP A 79 -1.78 18.93 -24.93
N SER A 80 -2.93 18.88 -25.66
CA SER A 80 -3.21 17.84 -26.64
C SER A 80 -2.27 17.82 -27.85
N ASN A 81 -1.66 18.94 -28.23
CA ASN A 81 -0.73 18.98 -29.36
C ASN A 81 0.65 18.46 -28.93
N THR A 82 1.07 18.82 -27.72
CA THR A 82 2.35 18.39 -27.17
C THR A 82 2.36 16.87 -26.94
N ILE A 83 1.28 16.29 -26.40
CA ILE A 83 1.21 14.84 -26.18
C ILE A 83 1.24 14.04 -27.49
N GLN A 84 0.65 14.57 -28.59
CA GLN A 84 0.75 13.96 -29.92
C GLN A 84 2.18 13.95 -30.46
N ARG A 85 3.01 14.95 -30.13
CA ARG A 85 4.43 14.98 -30.48
C ARG A 85 5.22 13.97 -29.67
N ILE A 86 4.94 13.87 -28.38
CA ILE A 86 5.57 12.89 -27.47
C ILE A 86 5.26 11.47 -27.94
N ALA A 87 4.06 11.19 -28.40
CA ALA A 87 3.65 9.88 -28.94
C ALA A 87 4.45 9.42 -30.18
N GLN A 88 5.18 10.32 -30.82
CA GLN A 88 6.03 9.98 -31.98
C GLN A 88 7.47 9.64 -31.56
N TRP A 89 7.83 9.77 -30.29
CA TRP A 89 9.17 9.46 -29.85
C TRP A 89 9.42 7.95 -29.78
N THR A 90 10.57 7.52 -30.28
CA THR A 90 10.91 6.08 -30.34
C THR A 90 11.15 5.44 -28.99
N PHE A 91 11.40 6.23 -27.97
CA PHE A 91 11.59 5.79 -26.60
C PHE A 91 10.30 5.85 -25.74
N VAL A 92 9.17 6.22 -26.33
CA VAL A 92 7.86 6.14 -25.68
C VAL A 92 7.18 4.83 -26.09
N ASP A 93 6.78 4.05 -25.08
CA ASP A 93 6.07 2.79 -25.29
C ASP A 93 4.55 3.00 -25.32
N THR A 94 4.00 3.61 -24.26
CA THR A 94 2.56 3.80 -24.11
C THR A 94 2.27 5.13 -23.41
N ILE A 95 1.14 5.73 -23.72
CA ILE A 95 0.62 6.94 -23.06
C ILE A 95 -0.78 6.64 -22.54
N TYR A 96 -1.00 6.91 -21.26
CA TYR A 96 -2.30 6.80 -20.60
C TYR A 96 -2.81 8.19 -20.22
N LEU A 97 -4.05 8.53 -20.59
CA LEU A 97 -4.73 9.71 -20.07
C LEU A 97 -5.15 9.41 -18.62
N THR A 98 -4.78 10.27 -17.67
CA THR A 98 -5.03 10.05 -16.25
C THR A 98 -5.95 11.09 -15.62
N ARG A 99 -6.05 12.29 -16.21
CA ARG A 99 -7.01 13.33 -15.81
C ARG A 99 -7.29 14.27 -16.99
N GLU A 100 -8.55 14.63 -17.17
CA GLU A 100 -8.96 15.77 -18.00
C GLU A 100 -9.31 16.95 -17.09
N ASP A 101 -8.80 18.14 -17.41
CA ASP A 101 -9.18 19.36 -16.69
C ASP A 101 -10.60 19.79 -17.07
N HIS A 102 -11.56 19.18 -16.43
CA HIS A 102 -12.88 19.75 -16.28
C HIS A 102 -13.04 20.12 -14.79
N HIS A 103 -13.22 21.40 -14.50
CA HIS A 103 -13.64 21.89 -13.20
C HIS A 103 -15.02 21.31 -12.84
N LEU A 104 -15.08 20.04 -12.57
CA LEU A 104 -16.24 19.39 -11.96
C LEU A 104 -16.04 19.40 -10.47
N THR A 105 -16.79 20.25 -9.79
CA THR A 105 -16.90 20.22 -8.33
C THR A 105 -17.63 18.93 -7.97
N SER A 106 -16.91 17.86 -7.72
CA SER A 106 -17.47 16.65 -7.14
C SER A 106 -17.87 16.92 -5.69
N PRO A 107 -19.00 16.38 -5.23
CA PRO A 107 -19.35 16.48 -3.83
C PRO A 107 -18.31 15.69 -3.02
N VAL A 108 -17.72 16.34 -2.03
CA VAL A 108 -16.86 15.72 -1.02
C VAL A 108 -17.53 14.42 -0.58
N ARG A 109 -16.90 13.26 -0.80
CA ARG A 109 -17.35 11.99 -0.24
C ARG A 109 -17.22 12.08 1.28
N GLY A 110 -18.32 12.47 1.94
CA GLY A 110 -18.37 12.57 3.39
C GLY A 110 -18.26 11.18 4.00
N GLU A 111 -17.27 10.98 4.84
CA GLU A 111 -17.27 9.88 5.79
C GLU A 111 -18.59 9.92 6.58
N ILE A 112 -19.27 8.78 6.66
CA ILE A 112 -20.41 8.64 7.58
C ILE A 112 -19.82 8.49 8.97
N THR A 113 -19.54 9.60 9.63
CA THR A 113 -19.39 9.65 11.09
C THR A 113 -20.80 9.63 11.65
N LEU A 114 -21.23 8.48 12.15
CA LEU A 114 -22.49 8.40 12.89
C LEU A 114 -22.30 9.10 14.24
N PRO A 115 -23.25 9.94 14.68
CA PRO A 115 -23.26 10.42 16.06
C PRO A 115 -23.35 9.24 17.03
N LEU A 116 -22.82 9.42 18.23
CA LEU A 116 -22.93 8.48 19.34
C LEU A 116 -24.41 8.27 19.71
N GLU A 117 -25.10 7.34 19.07
CA GLU A 117 -26.32 6.73 19.55
C GLU A 117 -26.10 5.22 19.66
N GLY A 118 -25.78 4.79 20.86
CA GLY A 118 -25.67 3.36 21.16
C GLY A 118 -24.66 3.12 22.27
N GLY A 119 -25.19 2.81 23.44
CA GLY A 119 -24.42 2.57 24.64
C GLY A 119 -23.28 1.56 24.44
N VAL A 120 -22.22 1.76 25.17
CA VAL A 120 -21.10 0.84 25.36
C VAL A 120 -21.71 -0.52 25.67
N GLY A 121 -21.51 -1.50 24.77
CA GLY A 121 -22.05 -2.86 24.97
C GLY A 121 -21.55 -3.43 26.29
N GLU A 122 -22.45 -4.04 27.06
CA GLU A 122 -22.14 -4.77 28.30
C GLU A 122 -21.19 -5.94 27.96
N GLY A 123 -19.88 -5.70 28.02
CA GLY A 123 -18.85 -6.71 27.77
C GLY A 123 -17.43 -6.25 28.17
N LEU A 124 -17.26 -4.96 28.50
CA LEU A 124 -15.97 -4.34 28.74
C LEU A 124 -15.61 -4.25 30.24
N GLN A 125 -15.78 -5.33 31.02
CA GLN A 125 -15.54 -5.25 32.48
C GLN A 125 -14.06 -5.26 32.90
N ASN A 126 -13.08 -5.44 31.98
CA ASN A 126 -11.65 -5.48 32.34
C ASN A 126 -10.71 -4.74 31.38
N SER A 127 -11.19 -4.05 30.35
CA SER A 127 -10.28 -3.35 29.43
C SER A 127 -9.74 -2.05 30.03
N THR A 128 -8.44 -1.81 29.89
CA THR A 128 -7.74 -0.61 30.37
C THR A 128 -7.96 0.57 29.44
N TRP A 129 -8.01 0.32 28.10
CA TRP A 129 -8.19 1.32 27.06
C TRP A 129 -9.45 1.04 26.23
N LEU A 130 -10.04 2.08 25.66
CA LEU A 130 -11.20 1.96 24.75
C LEU A 130 -10.85 1.26 23.44
N SER A 131 -9.56 1.16 23.08
CA SER A 131 -9.04 0.41 21.94
C SER A 131 -8.79 -1.08 22.20
N ASP A 132 -8.83 -1.53 23.46
CA ASP A 132 -8.54 -2.92 23.81
C ASP A 132 -9.39 -3.94 23.03
N PRO A 133 -10.70 -3.76 22.86
CA PRO A 133 -11.51 -4.76 22.16
C PRO A 133 -11.02 -5.07 20.73
N GLN A 134 -10.49 -4.07 20.02
CA GLN A 134 -9.99 -4.25 18.64
C GLN A 134 -8.62 -4.93 18.59
N THR A 135 -7.80 -4.79 19.63
CA THR A 135 -6.50 -5.46 19.76
C THR A 135 -6.62 -6.83 20.40
N GLU A 136 -7.52 -7.00 21.38
CA GLU A 136 -7.84 -8.27 22.02
C GLU A 136 -8.48 -9.27 21.03
N GLN A 137 -9.31 -8.79 20.08
CA GLN A 137 -9.87 -9.62 19.01
C GLN A 137 -8.78 -10.38 18.26
N LEU A 138 -7.62 -9.73 18.04
CA LEU A 138 -6.46 -10.31 17.37
C LEU A 138 -5.50 -11.04 18.33
N GLN A 139 -5.78 -11.12 19.63
CA GLN A 139 -4.84 -11.57 20.68
C GLN A 139 -3.52 -10.80 20.65
N LEU A 140 -3.53 -9.55 20.18
CA LEU A 140 -2.33 -8.71 20.06
C LEU A 140 -1.80 -8.28 21.41
N HIS A 141 -2.67 -8.13 22.43
CA HIS A 141 -2.28 -7.83 23.80
C HIS A 141 -1.25 -8.82 24.38
N LEU A 142 -1.26 -10.09 23.94
CA LEU A 142 -0.27 -11.07 24.38
C LEU A 142 1.14 -10.78 23.83
N LEU A 143 1.25 -10.25 22.61
CA LEU A 143 2.54 -9.75 22.10
C LEU A 143 2.99 -8.50 22.86
N HIS A 144 2.06 -7.61 23.22
CA HIS A 144 2.36 -6.43 24.04
C HIS A 144 2.85 -6.84 25.44
N GLU A 145 2.20 -7.78 26.10
CA GLU A 145 2.64 -8.34 27.39
C GLU A 145 4.03 -8.99 27.30
N ALA A 146 4.36 -9.57 26.16
CA ALA A 146 5.69 -10.13 25.87
C ALA A 146 6.74 -9.05 25.51
N GLY A 147 6.36 -7.77 25.45
CA GLY A 147 7.23 -6.63 25.18
C GLY A 147 7.43 -6.29 23.69
N PHE A 148 6.56 -6.78 22.81
CA PHE A 148 6.63 -6.52 21.37
C PHE A 148 5.60 -5.47 20.96
N HIS A 149 6.05 -4.23 20.69
CA HIS A 149 5.25 -3.07 20.33
C HIS A 149 5.63 -2.48 18.97
N GLY A 150 6.32 -3.25 18.10
CA GLY A 150 6.75 -2.83 16.78
C GLY A 150 8.16 -2.21 16.72
N GLN A 151 8.94 -2.29 17.79
CA GLN A 151 10.30 -1.75 17.86
C GLN A 151 11.20 -2.33 16.75
N GLY A 152 11.98 -1.44 16.12
CA GLY A 152 12.88 -1.80 15.02
C GLY A 152 12.20 -1.87 13.64
N ILE A 153 10.86 -1.78 13.58
CA ILE A 153 10.09 -1.78 12.33
C ILE A 153 9.83 -0.34 11.87
N THR A 154 9.98 -0.09 10.59
CA THR A 154 9.63 1.18 9.95
C THR A 154 8.39 1.01 9.09
N MET A 155 7.37 1.81 9.36
CA MET A 155 6.07 1.77 8.68
C MET A 155 5.87 3.01 7.82
N ALA A 156 5.25 2.88 6.65
CA ALA A 156 4.67 3.98 5.91
C ALA A 156 3.14 3.89 5.97
N ILE A 157 2.50 5.01 6.30
CA ILE A 157 1.06 5.17 6.24
C ILE A 157 0.75 6.05 5.03
N VAL A 158 0.11 5.47 4.00
CA VAL A 158 -0.25 6.17 2.75
C VAL A 158 -1.74 6.45 2.76
N ASP A 159 -2.12 7.72 2.75
CA ASP A 159 -3.50 8.14 2.98
C ASP A 159 -3.79 9.56 2.42
N GLY A 160 -4.99 10.08 2.63
CA GLY A 160 -5.47 11.37 2.14
C GLY A 160 -4.99 12.61 2.92
N GLY A 161 -4.24 12.44 4.03
CA GLY A 161 -3.72 13.55 4.84
C GLY A 161 -3.81 13.29 6.35
N PHE A 162 -3.09 14.10 7.13
CA PHE A 162 -2.82 13.83 8.55
C PHE A 162 -3.10 15.06 9.41
N GLN A 163 -4.35 15.52 9.40
CA GLN A 163 -4.79 16.74 10.11
C GLN A 163 -4.31 16.77 11.56
N ASN A 164 -3.62 17.84 11.93
CA ASN A 164 -3.14 18.12 13.28
C ASN A 164 -2.21 17.05 13.90
N VAL A 165 -1.69 16.09 13.11
CA VAL A 165 -0.80 15.04 13.64
C VAL A 165 0.41 15.61 14.36
N ASP A 166 0.88 16.78 13.93
CA ASP A 166 2.02 17.53 14.46
C ASP A 166 1.72 18.24 15.80
N THR A 167 0.46 18.40 16.17
CA THR A 167 0.01 19.15 17.36
C THR A 167 -0.89 18.36 18.32
N LEU A 168 -1.46 17.24 17.88
CA LEU A 168 -2.30 16.39 18.71
C LEU A 168 -1.47 15.72 19.80
N SER A 169 -1.86 15.88 21.07
CA SER A 169 -1.15 15.29 22.20
C SER A 169 -1.24 13.75 22.23
N ALA A 170 -2.19 13.15 21.53
CA ALA A 170 -2.28 11.70 21.37
C ALA A 170 -1.02 11.10 20.67
N PHE A 171 -0.23 11.92 19.98
CA PHE A 171 1.00 11.49 19.31
C PHE A 171 2.28 12.01 19.98
N ASP A 172 2.19 12.70 21.14
CA ASP A 172 3.36 13.29 21.80
C ASP A 172 4.40 12.22 22.18
N ALA A 173 3.93 11.05 22.63
CA ALA A 173 4.82 9.95 23.03
C ALA A 173 5.56 9.30 21.85
N VAL A 174 5.04 9.42 20.62
CA VAL A 174 5.58 8.80 19.40
C VAL A 174 6.09 9.84 18.40
N ARG A 175 6.14 11.11 18.76
CA ARG A 175 6.46 12.22 17.86
C ARG A 175 7.86 12.10 17.24
N ASP A 176 8.84 11.69 18.03
CA ASP A 176 10.21 11.47 17.56
C ASP A 176 10.35 10.24 16.65
N GLN A 177 9.36 9.35 16.65
CA GLN A 177 9.27 8.18 15.76
C GLN A 177 8.63 8.51 14.41
N ILE A 178 8.01 9.69 14.25
CA ILE A 178 7.54 10.20 12.95
C ILE A 178 8.75 10.76 12.21
N LEU A 179 9.41 9.92 11.40
CA LEU A 179 10.66 10.22 10.71
C LEU A 179 10.49 11.21 9.55
N GLY A 180 9.27 11.35 9.01
CA GLY A 180 8.96 12.29 7.96
C GLY A 180 7.50 12.29 7.54
N ILE A 181 7.07 13.42 6.99
CA ILE A 181 5.74 13.63 6.41
C ILE A 181 5.94 14.11 4.97
N TYR A 182 5.38 13.40 4.00
CA TYR A 182 5.60 13.61 2.58
C TYR A 182 4.29 13.74 1.81
N ASP A 183 4.36 14.44 0.69
CA ASP A 183 3.25 14.65 -0.23
C ASP A 183 3.63 14.19 -1.64
N THR A 184 2.82 13.35 -2.20
CA THR A 184 2.93 12.92 -3.60
C THR A 184 1.76 13.42 -4.45
N THR A 185 1.05 14.44 -3.96
CA THR A 185 0.03 15.15 -4.73
C THR A 185 0.55 16.52 -5.17
N ASP A 186 -0.20 17.24 -6.01
CA ASP A 186 0.02 18.66 -6.30
C ASP A 186 -0.96 19.56 -5.53
N ASP A 187 -1.67 18.99 -4.56
CA ASP A 187 -2.53 19.79 -3.69
C ASP A 187 -1.69 20.77 -2.86
N THR A 188 -2.05 22.04 -2.92
CA THR A 188 -1.37 23.09 -2.16
C THR A 188 -1.77 23.16 -0.70
N ALA A 189 -2.80 22.41 -0.29
CA ALA A 189 -3.24 22.36 1.10
C ALA A 189 -2.18 21.66 1.98
N PRO A 190 -1.87 22.18 3.18
CA PRO A 190 -0.94 21.53 4.10
C PRO A 190 -1.40 20.09 4.44
N ILE A 191 -0.49 19.13 4.46
CA ILE A 191 -0.76 17.73 4.80
C ILE A 191 -1.38 17.58 6.21
N THR A 192 -0.93 18.43 7.15
CA THR A 192 -1.43 18.50 8.52
C THR A 192 -2.59 19.49 8.67
N GLY A 193 -3.07 20.06 7.57
CA GLY A 193 -4.18 21.00 7.54
C GLY A 193 -5.56 20.36 7.69
N SER A 194 -6.60 21.19 7.64
CA SER A 194 -7.99 20.76 7.91
C SER A 194 -8.62 19.86 6.84
N THR A 195 -7.98 19.69 5.68
CA THR A 195 -8.55 18.96 4.54
C THR A 195 -8.32 17.46 4.56
N GLY A 196 -7.41 16.94 5.39
CA GLY A 196 -7.05 15.51 5.38
C GLY A 196 -7.15 14.87 6.76
N ASN A 197 -8.35 14.50 7.21
CA ASN A 197 -8.53 13.92 8.54
C ASN A 197 -8.60 12.38 8.57
N HIS A 198 -8.66 11.73 7.40
CA HIS A 198 -8.79 10.28 7.32
C HIS A 198 -7.49 9.58 7.75
N GLY A 199 -6.35 9.97 7.21
CA GLY A 199 -5.08 9.32 7.50
C GLY A 199 -4.65 9.46 8.97
N VAL A 200 -4.96 10.57 9.66
CA VAL A 200 -4.66 10.69 11.08
C VAL A 200 -5.52 9.77 11.93
N LYS A 201 -6.77 9.48 11.54
CA LYS A 201 -7.62 8.48 12.20
C LYS A 201 -7.05 7.08 11.98
N CYS A 202 -6.65 6.74 10.75
CA CYS A 202 -5.97 5.48 10.44
C CYS A 202 -4.67 5.35 11.25
N PHE A 203 -3.84 6.38 11.28
CA PHE A 203 -2.59 6.40 12.04
C PHE A 203 -2.84 6.27 13.56
N SER A 204 -3.96 6.79 14.06
CA SER A 204 -4.30 6.66 15.48
C SER A 204 -4.44 5.21 15.94
N THR A 205 -4.96 4.31 15.08
CA THR A 205 -5.08 2.89 15.42
C THR A 205 -3.73 2.16 15.53
N ILE A 206 -2.68 2.75 14.96
CA ILE A 206 -1.32 2.21 15.02
C ILE A 206 -0.55 2.80 16.21
N ALA A 207 -0.59 4.12 16.38
CA ALA A 207 0.46 4.84 17.12
C ALA A 207 -0.04 5.74 18.27
N ALA A 208 -1.33 6.09 18.33
CA ALA A 208 -1.80 7.04 19.32
C ALA A 208 -1.74 6.49 20.75
N ILE A 209 -1.39 7.36 21.70
CA ILE A 209 -1.37 7.06 23.14
C ILE A 209 -2.07 8.18 23.89
N THR A 210 -3.12 7.82 24.63
CA THR A 210 -3.80 8.69 25.60
C THR A 210 -4.11 7.90 26.88
N PRO A 211 -4.60 8.52 27.96
CA PRO A 211 -5.01 7.76 29.14
C PRO A 211 -6.06 6.67 28.87
N ASP A 212 -6.90 6.86 27.86
CA ASP A 212 -8.02 5.97 27.52
C ASP A 212 -7.81 5.21 26.21
N TYR A 213 -6.64 5.30 25.56
CA TYR A 213 -6.41 4.75 24.24
C TYR A 213 -4.94 4.39 24.01
N GLN A 214 -4.70 3.20 23.41
CA GLN A 214 -3.39 2.79 22.92
C GLN A 214 -3.49 2.19 21.53
N GLY A 215 -2.65 2.65 20.60
CA GLY A 215 -2.49 2.10 19.27
C GLY A 215 -1.81 0.73 19.27
N ALA A 216 -1.89 0.04 18.14
CA ALA A 216 -1.44 -1.34 18.01
C ALA A 216 0.08 -1.52 17.99
N ALA A 217 0.88 -0.53 17.56
CA ALA A 217 2.33 -0.64 17.40
C ALA A 217 3.03 0.67 17.75
N THR A 218 3.05 1.02 19.05
CA THR A 218 3.49 2.34 19.54
C THR A 218 5.00 2.57 19.53
N ASP A 219 5.81 1.53 19.31
CA ASP A 219 7.28 1.61 19.34
C ASP A 219 7.91 1.47 17.92
N ALA A 220 7.09 1.45 16.87
CA ALA A 220 7.55 1.47 15.49
C ALA A 220 7.99 2.88 15.05
N ASN A 221 8.73 2.98 13.95
CA ASN A 221 9.02 4.24 13.28
C ASN A 221 8.04 4.47 12.13
N TYR A 222 7.72 5.74 11.81
CA TYR A 222 6.66 6.06 10.87
C TYR A 222 7.09 7.08 9.82
N TYR A 223 6.66 6.85 8.58
CA TYR A 223 6.55 7.83 7.53
C TYR A 223 5.08 8.03 7.19
N LEU A 224 4.63 9.28 7.13
CA LEU A 224 3.26 9.65 6.76
C LEU A 224 3.29 10.24 5.35
N ILE A 225 2.54 9.66 4.41
CA ILE A 225 2.61 10.04 3.01
C ILE A 225 1.21 10.31 2.48
N ARG A 226 0.96 11.54 2.00
CA ARG A 226 -0.29 11.87 1.32
C ARG A 226 -0.19 11.49 -0.17
N SER A 227 -1.20 10.77 -0.69
CA SER A 227 -1.32 10.41 -2.10
C SER A 227 -2.66 10.78 -2.73
N GLU A 228 -3.63 11.26 -1.95
CA GLU A 228 -4.97 11.60 -2.43
C GLU A 228 -5.15 13.10 -2.62
N GLU A 229 -5.82 13.48 -3.70
CA GLU A 229 -6.23 14.84 -4.00
C GLU A 229 -7.65 15.07 -3.44
N HIS A 230 -7.86 16.21 -2.74
CA HIS A 230 -9.12 16.45 -2.02
C HIS A 230 -10.31 16.77 -2.92
N GLN A 231 -10.08 17.17 -4.16
CA GLN A 231 -11.11 17.74 -5.02
C GLN A 231 -11.49 16.88 -6.22
N THR A 232 -10.72 15.83 -6.50
CA THR A 232 -10.91 15.00 -7.70
C THR A 232 -10.67 13.53 -7.36
N GLU A 233 -11.42 12.64 -8.00
CA GLU A 233 -11.18 11.20 -8.01
C GLU A 233 -10.81 10.82 -9.44
N SER A 234 -9.52 10.68 -9.73
CA SER A 234 -9.03 10.43 -11.07
C SER A 234 -7.94 9.36 -11.12
N PRO A 235 -7.70 8.72 -12.27
CA PRO A 235 -6.59 7.76 -12.41
C PRO A 235 -5.20 8.32 -12.08
N LYS A 236 -5.04 9.64 -11.98
CA LYS A 236 -3.80 10.30 -11.55
C LYS A 236 -3.46 9.94 -10.10
N GLU A 237 -4.47 9.73 -9.24
CA GLU A 237 -4.24 9.32 -7.84
C GLU A 237 -3.57 7.94 -7.74
N MET A 238 -3.82 7.04 -8.70
CA MET A 238 -3.02 5.81 -8.79
C MET A 238 -1.54 6.08 -9.07
N ASP A 239 -1.20 7.14 -9.82
CA ASP A 239 0.19 7.53 -10.07
C ASP A 239 0.82 8.17 -8.82
N ASN A 240 0.06 8.98 -8.08
CA ASN A 240 0.48 9.53 -6.79
C ASN A 240 0.73 8.40 -5.77
N TRP A 241 -0.14 7.38 -5.73
CA TRP A 241 0.04 6.20 -4.90
C TRP A 241 1.29 5.39 -5.29
N VAL A 242 1.55 5.22 -6.59
CA VAL A 242 2.79 4.58 -7.08
C VAL A 242 4.01 5.38 -6.63
N ALA A 243 3.97 6.71 -6.71
CA ALA A 243 5.04 7.56 -6.22
C ALA A 243 5.25 7.41 -4.70
N ALA A 244 4.16 7.30 -3.93
CA ALA A 244 4.20 7.11 -2.47
C ALA A 244 4.86 5.78 -2.08
N ILE A 245 4.49 4.66 -2.72
CA ILE A 245 5.07 3.35 -2.39
C ILE A 245 6.53 3.24 -2.86
N GLU A 246 6.90 3.86 -3.98
CA GLU A 246 8.29 3.94 -4.43
C GLU A 246 9.15 4.81 -3.49
N LEU A 247 8.59 5.89 -2.94
CA LEU A 247 9.23 6.69 -1.90
C LEU A 247 9.44 5.85 -0.63
N ALA A 248 8.41 5.13 -0.18
CA ALA A 248 8.50 4.23 0.98
C ALA A 248 9.62 3.19 0.80
N ASP A 249 9.73 2.57 -0.39
CA ASP A 249 10.81 1.65 -0.72
C ASP A 249 12.18 2.34 -0.69
N SER A 250 12.27 3.56 -1.23
CA SER A 250 13.50 4.35 -1.22
C SER A 250 13.97 4.72 0.19
N LEU A 251 13.04 4.87 1.13
CA LEU A 251 13.31 5.16 2.54
C LEU A 251 13.64 3.91 3.37
N GLY A 252 13.45 2.70 2.81
CA GLY A 252 13.70 1.44 3.50
C GLY A 252 12.58 1.04 4.46
N VAL A 253 11.33 1.32 4.11
CA VAL A 253 10.14 0.92 4.87
C VAL A 253 9.98 -0.59 4.88
N ASP A 254 9.58 -1.15 6.02
CA ASP A 254 9.28 -2.58 6.21
C ASP A 254 7.83 -2.91 5.91
N ILE A 255 6.91 -2.07 6.41
CA ILE A 255 5.45 -2.27 6.28
C ILE A 255 4.83 -1.01 5.70
N LEU A 256 4.03 -1.17 4.65
CA LEU A 256 3.16 -0.11 4.13
C LEU A 256 1.72 -0.43 4.50
N SER A 257 1.03 0.52 5.15
CA SER A 257 -0.40 0.51 5.41
C SER A 257 -1.10 1.53 4.53
N SER A 258 -2.04 1.09 3.69
CA SER A 258 -2.81 1.97 2.81
C SER A 258 -4.30 1.72 2.96
N SER A 259 -5.01 2.76 3.37
CA SER A 259 -6.46 2.70 3.55
C SER A 259 -7.22 3.32 2.37
N LEU A 260 -6.68 3.12 1.17
CA LEU A 260 -7.14 3.70 -0.09
C LEU A 260 -7.54 2.63 -1.10
N GLY A 261 -8.38 3.00 -2.07
CA GLY A 261 -8.78 2.05 -3.10
C GLY A 261 -9.44 2.71 -4.29
N TYR A 262 -9.06 2.28 -5.50
CA TYR A 262 -9.46 2.85 -6.78
C TYR A 262 -10.31 1.86 -7.58
N ALA A 263 -11.50 2.27 -7.98
CA ALA A 263 -12.38 1.52 -8.87
C ALA A 263 -13.25 2.43 -9.72
N MET A 264 -13.85 3.45 -9.13
CA MET A 264 -14.74 4.40 -9.77
C MET A 264 -14.12 5.79 -9.70
N PHE A 265 -14.13 6.50 -10.82
CA PHE A 265 -13.58 7.84 -10.95
C PHE A 265 -14.67 8.85 -11.31
N ASP A 266 -14.38 10.15 -11.15
CA ASP A 266 -15.29 11.22 -11.51
C ASP A 266 -15.65 11.19 -13.01
N ASP A 267 -14.73 10.73 -13.85
CA ASP A 267 -14.99 10.43 -15.24
C ASP A 267 -15.23 8.93 -15.44
N ASP A 268 -16.46 8.55 -15.71
CA ASP A 268 -16.90 7.16 -15.87
C ASP A 268 -16.13 6.41 -16.98
N ARG A 269 -15.50 7.11 -17.94
CA ARG A 269 -14.66 6.49 -18.98
C ARG A 269 -13.43 5.78 -18.43
N HIS A 270 -12.99 6.19 -17.26
CA HIS A 270 -11.85 5.61 -16.56
C HIS A 270 -12.24 4.59 -15.49
N THR A 271 -13.55 4.46 -15.19
CA THR A 271 -14.05 3.50 -14.20
C THR A 271 -13.62 2.09 -14.56
N LEU A 272 -13.00 1.42 -13.57
CA LEU A 272 -12.53 0.04 -13.72
C LEU A 272 -13.71 -0.93 -13.71
N THR A 273 -13.47 -2.11 -14.25
CA THR A 273 -14.41 -3.24 -14.20
C THR A 273 -13.91 -4.30 -13.23
N TYR A 274 -14.78 -5.23 -12.83
CA TYR A 274 -14.34 -6.34 -12.00
C TYR A 274 -13.21 -7.17 -12.65
N ALA A 275 -13.21 -7.29 -13.99
CA ALA A 275 -12.15 -7.99 -14.72
C ALA A 275 -10.76 -7.36 -14.54
N ASP A 276 -10.70 -6.09 -14.18
CA ASP A 276 -9.46 -5.35 -13.93
C ASP A 276 -8.87 -5.65 -12.54
N MET A 277 -9.69 -6.23 -11.63
CA MET A 277 -9.27 -6.61 -10.27
C MET A 277 -8.50 -7.94 -10.30
N ASN A 278 -7.37 -7.98 -10.99
CA ASN A 278 -6.56 -9.18 -11.26
C ASN A 278 -5.08 -9.04 -10.84
N GLY A 279 -4.74 -7.96 -10.15
CA GLY A 279 -3.39 -7.66 -9.66
C GLY A 279 -2.39 -7.20 -10.72
N GLN A 280 -2.79 -7.12 -12.01
CA GLN A 280 -1.88 -6.83 -13.12
C GLN A 280 -2.33 -5.63 -13.97
N THR A 281 -3.62 -5.32 -14.01
CA THR A 281 -4.16 -4.29 -14.89
C THR A 281 -3.77 -2.89 -14.43
N THR A 282 -3.96 -2.57 -13.16
CA THR A 282 -3.69 -1.22 -12.65
C THR A 282 -2.21 -1.01 -12.31
N ARG A 283 -1.74 0.23 -12.41
CA ARG A 283 -0.36 0.58 -12.06
C ARG A 283 -0.11 0.43 -10.55
N CYS A 284 -1.08 0.82 -9.72
CA CYS A 284 -0.97 0.69 -8.26
C CYS A 284 -0.87 -0.79 -7.82
N SER A 285 -1.66 -1.72 -8.39
CA SER A 285 -1.56 -3.15 -8.07
C SER A 285 -0.23 -3.75 -8.52
N ARG A 286 0.27 -3.37 -9.69
CA ARG A 286 1.61 -3.77 -10.13
C ARG A 286 2.72 -3.24 -9.22
N ALA A 287 2.60 -1.99 -8.75
CA ALA A 287 3.56 -1.39 -7.82
C ALA A 287 3.53 -2.10 -6.46
N ALA A 288 2.35 -2.46 -5.93
CA ALA A 288 2.21 -3.26 -4.72
C ALA A 288 2.91 -4.62 -4.85
N ASN A 289 2.75 -5.30 -5.99
CA ASN A 289 3.45 -6.56 -6.30
C ASN A 289 4.97 -6.41 -6.34
N ILE A 290 5.48 -5.30 -6.88
CA ILE A 290 6.91 -5.01 -6.94
C ILE A 290 7.43 -4.76 -5.52
N ALA A 291 6.75 -3.95 -4.72
CA ALA A 291 7.11 -3.65 -3.34
C ALA A 291 7.21 -4.93 -2.49
N ALA A 292 6.25 -5.84 -2.62
CA ALA A 292 6.28 -7.12 -1.93
C ALA A 292 7.52 -7.95 -2.31
N LYS A 293 7.89 -8.00 -3.61
CA LYS A 293 9.12 -8.67 -4.10
C LYS A 293 10.39 -7.96 -3.61
N LYS A 294 10.31 -6.67 -3.33
CA LYS A 294 11.40 -5.86 -2.78
C LYS A 294 11.51 -5.93 -1.25
N GLY A 295 10.71 -6.78 -0.60
CA GLY A 295 10.81 -7.10 0.83
C GLY A 295 9.94 -6.23 1.73
N MET A 296 9.01 -5.43 1.18
CA MET A 296 8.04 -4.66 1.93
C MET A 296 6.77 -5.51 2.14
N LEU A 297 6.22 -5.53 3.34
CA LEU A 297 4.88 -6.06 3.60
C LEU A 297 3.85 -4.98 3.30
N VAL A 298 3.10 -5.16 2.23
CA VAL A 298 2.07 -4.21 1.80
C VAL A 298 0.72 -4.66 2.34
N ILE A 299 0.04 -3.79 3.08
CA ILE A 299 -1.25 -4.07 3.72
C ILE A 299 -2.25 -3.02 3.25
N VAL A 300 -3.36 -3.45 2.67
CA VAL A 300 -4.33 -2.58 2.00
C VAL A 300 -5.75 -2.89 2.44
N ALA A 301 -6.55 -1.85 2.62
CA ALA A 301 -7.98 -1.99 2.90
C ALA A 301 -8.73 -2.58 1.70
N ALA A 302 -9.66 -3.52 1.96
CA ALA A 302 -10.44 -4.18 0.91
C ALA A 302 -11.40 -3.24 0.14
N GLY A 303 -11.81 -2.14 0.77
CA GLY A 303 -12.83 -1.22 0.26
C GLY A 303 -14.17 -1.34 1.01
N ASN A 304 -15.04 -0.35 0.81
CA ASN A 304 -16.31 -0.20 1.54
C ASN A 304 -17.53 -0.30 0.60
N GLU A 305 -17.44 -1.17 -0.39
CA GLU A 305 -18.41 -1.28 -1.46
C GLU A 305 -19.32 -2.53 -1.35
N GLY A 306 -19.15 -3.37 -0.30
CA GLY A 306 -19.83 -4.67 -0.17
C GLY A 306 -21.35 -4.63 -0.24
N ASN A 307 -21.97 -3.54 0.17
CA ASN A 307 -23.42 -3.30 0.07
C ASN A 307 -23.80 -2.27 -1.02
N LYS A 308 -22.87 -1.91 -1.92
CA LYS A 308 -23.09 -0.99 -3.04
C LYS A 308 -23.01 -1.71 -4.38
N ALA A 309 -23.24 -0.96 -5.47
CA ALA A 309 -23.27 -1.52 -6.82
C ALA A 309 -21.94 -2.14 -7.27
N TRP A 310 -20.81 -1.56 -6.87
CA TRP A 310 -19.48 -2.11 -7.18
C TRP A 310 -19.25 -3.45 -6.48
N HIS A 311 -19.58 -3.58 -5.21
CA HIS A 311 -19.56 -4.79 -4.39
C HIS A 311 -18.19 -5.38 -4.07
N TYR A 312 -17.24 -5.34 -4.98
CA TYR A 312 -15.95 -6.04 -4.90
C TYR A 312 -14.84 -5.19 -4.28
N ILE A 313 -13.69 -5.83 -4.07
CA ILE A 313 -12.44 -5.14 -3.71
C ILE A 313 -12.05 -4.11 -4.76
N SER A 314 -11.22 -3.14 -4.39
CA SER A 314 -10.71 -2.09 -5.28
C SER A 314 -9.19 -2.18 -5.39
N ALA A 315 -8.61 -1.73 -6.52
CA ALA A 315 -7.16 -1.67 -6.66
C ALA A 315 -6.56 -0.65 -5.65
N PRO A 316 -5.41 -0.92 -5.00
CA PRO A 316 -4.50 -2.04 -5.21
C PRO A 316 -4.78 -3.28 -4.35
N ALA A 317 -5.95 -3.37 -3.66
CA ALA A 317 -6.30 -4.52 -2.82
C ALA A 317 -6.42 -5.84 -3.60
N ASP A 318 -6.44 -5.79 -4.94
CA ASP A 318 -6.41 -6.95 -5.84
C ASP A 318 -4.98 -7.46 -6.15
N ALA A 319 -3.93 -6.78 -5.65
CA ALA A 319 -2.55 -7.17 -5.91
C ALA A 319 -2.21 -8.54 -5.30
N ASP A 320 -1.21 -9.21 -5.87
CA ASP A 320 -0.69 -10.48 -5.38
C ASP A 320 0.36 -10.25 -4.28
N ASN A 321 0.57 -11.19 -3.38
CA ASN A 321 1.60 -11.15 -2.33
C ASN A 321 1.47 -9.97 -1.31
N ILE A 322 0.30 -9.38 -1.18
CA ILE A 322 -0.03 -8.37 -0.17
C ILE A 322 -0.95 -8.95 0.90
N LEU A 323 -1.32 -8.17 1.91
CA LEU A 323 -2.43 -8.47 2.82
C LEU A 323 -3.57 -7.50 2.55
N THR A 324 -4.69 -7.99 2.04
CA THR A 324 -5.93 -7.23 1.89
C THR A 324 -6.82 -7.48 3.08
N VAL A 325 -7.30 -6.40 3.70
CA VAL A 325 -7.99 -6.45 4.99
C VAL A 325 -9.45 -6.05 4.87
N GLY A 326 -10.34 -6.99 5.18
CA GLY A 326 -11.77 -6.78 5.33
C GLY A 326 -12.16 -6.29 6.74
N ALA A 327 -13.42 -5.90 6.91
CA ALA A 327 -13.93 -5.35 8.16
C ALA A 327 -14.97 -6.26 8.84
N VAL A 328 -14.76 -6.52 10.12
CA VAL A 328 -15.73 -7.12 11.04
C VAL A 328 -16.05 -6.15 12.19
N ASN A 329 -17.04 -6.47 13.02
CA ASN A 329 -17.24 -5.81 14.31
C ASN A 329 -16.52 -6.59 15.43
N ILE A 330 -16.56 -6.09 16.66
CA ILE A 330 -15.95 -6.73 17.85
C ILE A 330 -16.57 -8.09 18.23
N HIS A 331 -17.68 -8.50 17.58
CA HIS A 331 -18.34 -9.80 17.75
C HIS A 331 -18.08 -10.71 16.53
N ASP A 332 -17.02 -10.49 15.78
CA ASP A 332 -16.56 -11.28 14.62
C ASP A 332 -17.58 -11.34 13.46
N SER A 333 -18.58 -10.47 13.46
CA SER A 333 -19.57 -10.41 12.39
C SER A 333 -19.10 -9.47 11.29
N ILE A 334 -19.18 -9.93 10.03
CA ILE A 334 -18.76 -9.13 8.87
C ILE A 334 -19.56 -7.82 8.81
N ALA A 335 -18.86 -6.73 8.55
CA ALA A 335 -19.48 -5.44 8.28
C ALA A 335 -20.12 -5.45 6.88
N ALA A 336 -21.37 -5.05 6.77
CA ALA A 336 -22.11 -5.11 5.50
C ALA A 336 -21.45 -4.31 4.37
N PHE A 337 -20.67 -3.27 4.71
CA PHE A 337 -19.95 -2.44 3.74
C PHE A 337 -18.63 -3.08 3.27
N SER A 338 -18.06 -4.06 4.02
CA SER A 338 -16.78 -4.66 3.65
C SER A 338 -16.85 -5.28 2.25
N SER A 339 -15.96 -4.85 1.37
CA SER A 339 -15.90 -5.33 -0.01
C SER A 339 -15.60 -6.81 -0.10
N TRP A 340 -16.08 -7.44 -1.15
CA TRP A 340 -16.02 -8.88 -1.37
C TRP A 340 -14.91 -9.28 -2.34
N GLY A 341 -14.34 -10.45 -2.13
CA GLY A 341 -13.63 -11.21 -3.14
C GLY A 341 -14.55 -12.20 -3.87
N PRO A 342 -13.94 -13.12 -4.61
CA PRO A 342 -12.51 -13.22 -4.87
C PRO A 342 -12.02 -12.10 -5.81
N THR A 343 -10.72 -12.10 -6.13
CA THR A 343 -10.20 -11.33 -7.26
C THR A 343 -10.74 -11.89 -8.58
N ALA A 344 -10.63 -11.12 -9.67
CA ALA A 344 -11.12 -11.56 -10.99
C ALA A 344 -10.38 -12.81 -11.52
N ASP A 345 -9.15 -13.05 -11.08
CA ASP A 345 -8.35 -14.25 -11.38
C ASP A 345 -8.53 -15.36 -10.35
N GLY A 346 -9.44 -15.20 -9.38
CA GLY A 346 -9.92 -16.25 -8.47
C GLY A 346 -9.12 -16.43 -7.18
N ARG A 347 -8.21 -15.46 -6.81
CA ARG A 347 -7.50 -15.53 -5.53
C ARG A 347 -8.40 -15.14 -4.37
N VAL A 348 -8.10 -15.69 -3.18
CA VAL A 348 -8.81 -15.33 -1.95
C VAL A 348 -8.36 -13.94 -1.52
N GLN A 349 -9.27 -12.98 -1.60
CA GLN A 349 -9.16 -11.62 -1.06
C GLN A 349 -10.58 -11.14 -0.68
N PRO A 350 -10.69 -10.36 0.43
CA PRO A 350 -9.60 -10.04 1.37
C PRO A 350 -8.94 -11.30 1.91
N GLU A 351 -7.65 -11.23 2.34
CA GLU A 351 -7.03 -12.37 3.00
C GLU A 351 -7.49 -12.49 4.45
N VAL A 352 -7.54 -11.38 5.19
CA VAL A 352 -7.91 -11.39 6.61
C VAL A 352 -8.89 -10.28 6.94
N CYS A 353 -9.50 -10.35 8.12
CA CYS A 353 -10.37 -9.31 8.67
C CYS A 353 -9.92 -8.88 10.06
N ALA A 354 -10.23 -7.62 10.40
CA ALA A 354 -10.14 -7.10 11.76
C ALA A 354 -11.30 -6.15 12.05
N THR A 355 -11.38 -5.63 13.28
CA THR A 355 -12.41 -4.64 13.66
C THR A 355 -12.31 -3.41 12.76
N GLY A 356 -13.33 -3.21 11.92
CA GLY A 356 -13.52 -2.04 11.06
C GLY A 356 -14.92 -1.43 11.22
N SER A 357 -15.75 -1.99 12.10
CA SER A 357 -17.07 -1.46 12.45
C SER A 357 -17.08 -1.07 13.92
N GLN A 358 -17.43 0.19 14.21
CA GLN A 358 -17.34 0.79 15.55
C GLN A 358 -15.91 0.76 16.12
N THR A 359 -14.92 0.97 15.25
CA THR A 359 -13.50 1.02 15.62
C THR A 359 -13.21 2.28 16.45
N ALA A 360 -12.56 2.13 17.59
CA ALA A 360 -12.09 3.25 18.39
C ALA A 360 -10.96 4.00 17.69
N LEU A 361 -11.06 5.32 17.59
CA LEU A 361 -10.17 6.23 16.86
C LEU A 361 -9.93 7.50 17.67
N ILE A 362 -8.87 8.22 17.36
CA ILE A 362 -8.65 9.57 17.93
C ILE A 362 -9.29 10.64 17.03
N ASN A 363 -10.08 11.50 17.66
CA ASN A 363 -10.64 12.69 17.01
C ASN A 363 -9.51 13.69 16.69
N PRO A 364 -9.29 14.05 15.42
CA PRO A 364 -8.22 14.95 15.02
C PRO A 364 -8.38 16.39 15.51
N LEU A 365 -9.52 16.74 16.13
CA LEU A 365 -9.78 18.10 16.58
C LEU A 365 -9.52 18.32 18.08
N ASN A 366 -9.58 17.25 18.91
CA ASN A 366 -9.59 17.43 20.37
C ASN A 366 -9.02 16.25 21.17
N ASN A 367 -8.39 15.26 20.53
CA ASN A 367 -7.85 14.04 21.15
C ASN A 367 -8.88 13.11 21.85
N SER A 368 -10.19 13.38 21.77
CA SER A 368 -11.17 12.45 22.33
C SER A 368 -11.24 11.17 21.51
N VAL A 369 -11.61 10.06 22.15
CA VAL A 369 -11.92 8.84 21.42
C VAL A 369 -13.27 8.98 20.73
N ILE A 370 -13.31 8.62 19.46
CA ILE A 370 -14.52 8.51 18.63
C ILE A 370 -14.58 7.13 18.02
N TYR A 371 -15.72 6.76 17.44
CA TYR A 371 -15.92 5.49 16.77
C TYR A 371 -16.22 5.69 15.29
N GLY A 372 -15.57 4.89 14.43
CA GLY A 372 -15.71 4.96 12.98
C GLY A 372 -15.96 3.61 12.34
N ASN A 373 -16.43 3.64 11.07
CA ASN A 373 -16.69 2.46 10.26
C ASN A 373 -15.90 2.55 8.95
N GLY A 374 -15.20 1.47 8.60
CA GLY A 374 -14.45 1.35 7.35
C GLY A 374 -13.42 0.23 7.42
N THR A 375 -13.17 -0.45 6.30
CA THR A 375 -12.00 -1.32 6.13
C THR A 375 -10.71 -0.52 6.31
N SER A 376 -10.78 0.80 6.11
CA SER A 376 -9.72 1.77 6.38
C SER A 376 -9.20 1.75 7.82
N PHE A 377 -10.01 1.32 8.78
CA PHE A 377 -9.61 1.24 10.19
C PHE A 377 -9.17 -0.17 10.59
N ALA A 378 -9.69 -1.21 9.94
CA ALA A 378 -9.22 -2.58 10.10
C ALA A 378 -7.80 -2.79 9.54
N CYS A 379 -7.50 -2.21 8.39
CA CYS A 379 -6.21 -2.30 7.71
C CYS A 379 -5.03 -1.88 8.61
N PRO A 380 -5.02 -0.67 9.21
CA PRO A 380 -3.91 -0.25 10.04
C PRO A 380 -3.79 -1.04 11.36
N ILE A 381 -4.88 -1.62 11.89
CA ILE A 381 -4.79 -2.53 13.06
C ILE A 381 -4.01 -3.79 12.68
N ILE A 382 -4.28 -4.39 11.52
CA ILE A 382 -3.49 -5.52 10.99
C ILE A 382 -2.04 -5.09 10.71
N ALA A 383 -1.81 -3.87 10.22
CA ALA A 383 -0.46 -3.36 10.00
C ALA A 383 0.32 -3.20 11.32
N GLY A 384 -0.33 -2.73 12.38
CA GLY A 384 0.24 -2.67 13.73
C GLY A 384 0.53 -4.07 14.30
N MET A 385 -0.43 -5.01 14.15
CA MET A 385 -0.20 -6.41 14.51
C MET A 385 1.01 -7.00 13.78
N ALA A 386 1.13 -6.76 12.48
CA ALA A 386 2.26 -7.22 11.67
C ALA A 386 3.59 -6.63 12.15
N ALA A 387 3.61 -5.35 12.56
CA ALA A 387 4.80 -4.70 13.12
C ALA A 387 5.22 -5.34 14.44
N CYS A 388 4.28 -5.61 15.35
CA CYS A 388 4.56 -6.30 16.61
C CYS A 388 5.08 -7.73 16.37
N LEU A 389 4.44 -8.48 15.48
CA LEU A 389 4.88 -9.83 15.13
C LEU A 389 6.28 -9.81 14.50
N TRP A 390 6.54 -8.88 13.58
CA TRP A 390 7.85 -8.79 12.92
C TRP A 390 8.94 -8.34 13.89
N SER A 391 8.64 -7.44 14.85
CA SER A 391 9.57 -7.07 15.90
C SER A 391 9.97 -8.25 16.81
N ALA A 392 9.05 -9.23 17.00
CA ALA A 392 9.33 -10.48 17.70
C ALA A 392 10.15 -11.48 16.85
N MET A 393 10.20 -11.27 15.53
CA MET A 393 10.81 -12.18 14.56
C MET A 393 11.70 -11.41 13.56
N PRO A 394 12.75 -10.71 14.02
CA PRO A 394 13.49 -9.73 13.19
C PRO A 394 14.19 -10.33 11.98
N HIS A 395 14.39 -11.64 11.93
CA HIS A 395 15.01 -12.34 10.80
C HIS A 395 14.00 -12.91 9.80
N ALA A 396 12.70 -12.79 10.07
CA ALA A 396 11.67 -13.24 9.15
C ALA A 396 11.59 -12.32 7.92
N THR A 397 11.24 -12.88 6.78
CA THR A 397 10.94 -12.11 5.57
C THR A 397 9.51 -11.54 5.65
N ASN A 398 9.23 -10.53 4.83
CA ASN A 398 7.87 -9.99 4.69
C ASN A 398 6.83 -11.08 4.35
N MET A 399 7.22 -12.04 3.50
CA MET A 399 6.33 -13.14 3.09
C MET A 399 6.11 -14.17 4.21
N GLU A 400 7.11 -14.43 5.05
CA GLU A 400 6.96 -15.27 6.23
C GLU A 400 6.02 -14.64 7.26
N ILE A 401 6.14 -13.33 7.50
CA ILE A 401 5.21 -12.59 8.38
C ILE A 401 3.78 -12.64 7.80
N ARG A 402 3.63 -12.37 6.50
CA ARG A 402 2.33 -12.47 5.80
C ARG A 402 1.69 -13.84 5.98
N GLU A 403 2.45 -14.88 5.69
CA GLU A 403 1.94 -16.26 5.72
C GLU A 403 1.53 -16.68 7.14
N ARG A 404 2.32 -16.31 8.17
CA ARG A 404 1.98 -16.57 9.57
C ARG A 404 0.68 -15.89 10.01
N ILE A 405 0.47 -14.65 9.57
CA ILE A 405 -0.78 -13.92 9.83
C ILE A 405 -1.96 -14.68 9.18
N ILE A 406 -1.84 -15.08 7.93
CA ILE A 406 -2.89 -15.82 7.20
C ILE A 406 -3.16 -17.19 7.86
N GLN A 407 -2.12 -17.94 8.19
CA GLN A 407 -2.25 -19.28 8.77
C GLN A 407 -2.83 -19.26 10.19
N SER A 408 -2.68 -18.15 10.93
CA SER A 408 -3.25 -17.98 12.26
C SER A 408 -4.75 -17.64 12.25
N ALA A 409 -5.32 -17.36 11.07
CA ALA A 409 -6.68 -16.91 10.95
C ALA A 409 -7.70 -18.05 11.17
N ASP A 410 -8.82 -17.72 11.81
CA ASP A 410 -9.84 -18.66 12.31
C ASP A 410 -10.56 -19.48 11.22
N ARG A 411 -10.45 -19.05 9.93
CA ARG A 411 -11.04 -19.71 8.75
C ARG A 411 -10.00 -20.19 7.76
N TYR A 412 -8.75 -20.35 8.15
CA TYR A 412 -7.64 -20.68 7.25
C TYR A 412 -7.95 -21.88 6.34
N THR A 413 -8.58 -22.94 6.88
CA THR A 413 -8.90 -24.17 6.13
C THR A 413 -10.17 -24.06 5.28
N MET A 414 -11.00 -23.02 5.49
CA MET A 414 -12.28 -22.81 4.79
C MET A 414 -12.48 -21.32 4.52
N PRO A 415 -11.72 -20.72 3.60
CA PRO A 415 -11.83 -19.29 3.32
C PRO A 415 -13.19 -18.93 2.70
N HIS A 416 -13.61 -17.68 2.93
CA HIS A 416 -14.90 -17.16 2.49
C HIS A 416 -14.70 -15.84 1.72
N ALA A 417 -15.55 -15.57 0.73
CA ALA A 417 -15.41 -14.40 -0.14
C ALA A 417 -15.44 -13.04 0.60
N GLN A 418 -16.06 -12.95 1.79
CA GLN A 418 -16.09 -11.72 2.61
C GLN A 418 -15.05 -11.72 3.72
N TYR A 419 -14.80 -12.88 4.35
CA TYR A 419 -13.90 -12.99 5.49
C TYR A 419 -12.46 -13.34 5.07
N GLY A 420 -12.26 -13.77 3.84
CA GLY A 420 -11.01 -14.37 3.46
C GLY A 420 -10.69 -15.60 4.32
N TYR A 421 -9.48 -15.66 4.83
CA TYR A 421 -9.07 -16.69 5.80
C TYR A 421 -9.53 -16.40 7.23
N GLY A 422 -10.25 -15.27 7.46
CA GLY A 422 -10.86 -14.94 8.73
C GLY A 422 -10.07 -13.92 9.55
N ILE A 423 -10.25 -13.98 10.87
CA ILE A 423 -9.64 -13.07 11.84
C ILE A 423 -8.33 -13.70 12.32
N PRO A 424 -7.17 -13.06 12.12
CA PRO A 424 -5.88 -13.62 12.54
C PRO A 424 -5.68 -13.53 14.05
N ASN A 425 -4.83 -14.40 14.57
CA ASN A 425 -4.42 -14.45 15.96
C ASN A 425 -2.91 -14.18 16.06
N ALA A 426 -2.54 -13.03 16.64
CA ALA A 426 -1.15 -12.57 16.73
C ALA A 426 -0.26 -13.51 17.55
N TRP A 427 -0.78 -14.02 18.67
CA TRP A 427 -0.04 -14.93 19.50
C TRP A 427 0.17 -16.28 18.81
N GLN A 428 -0.86 -16.84 18.18
CA GLN A 428 -0.72 -18.06 17.40
C GLN A 428 0.26 -17.89 16.23
N ALA A 429 0.23 -16.74 15.53
CA ALA A 429 1.18 -16.43 14.45
C ALA A 429 2.64 -16.41 14.96
N TYR A 430 2.87 -15.95 16.19
CA TYR A 430 4.18 -15.95 16.85
C TYR A 430 4.61 -17.35 17.28
N GLU A 431 3.73 -18.11 17.95
CA GLU A 431 4.02 -19.45 18.48
C GLU A 431 4.11 -20.54 17.42
N GLN A 432 3.64 -20.30 16.20
CA GLN A 432 3.75 -21.28 15.11
C GLN A 432 5.22 -21.74 15.01
N THR A 433 5.50 -22.92 15.54
CA THR A 433 6.78 -23.59 15.30
C THR A 433 6.90 -23.78 13.81
N THR A 434 8.04 -23.39 13.26
CA THR A 434 8.34 -23.51 11.84
C THR A 434 8.44 -24.96 11.42
N ASP A 435 7.30 -25.63 11.28
CA ASP A 435 7.08 -26.69 10.32
C ASP A 435 6.68 -26.09 8.94
N ILE A 436 7.10 -24.84 8.66
CA ILE A 436 7.34 -24.48 7.26
C ILE A 436 8.47 -25.42 6.89
N PRO A 437 8.25 -26.43 5.98
CA PRO A 437 9.36 -27.16 5.42
C PRO A 437 10.25 -26.02 4.92
N SER A 438 11.43 -25.86 5.55
CA SER A 438 12.46 -25.04 4.94
C SER A 438 12.43 -25.52 3.52
N ILE A 439 11.95 -24.68 2.57
CA ILE A 439 12.18 -24.97 1.18
C ILE A 439 13.67 -25.21 1.24
N PRO A 440 14.12 -26.48 1.11
CA PRO A 440 15.53 -26.70 1.23
C PRO A 440 16.04 -25.67 0.26
N SER A 441 17.00 -24.83 0.67
CA SER A 441 17.77 -24.06 -0.27
C SER A 441 18.40 -25.14 -1.13
N ASN A 442 17.57 -25.78 -1.95
CA ASN A 442 18.00 -26.45 -3.12
C ASN A 442 18.75 -25.34 -3.76
N HIS A 443 20.06 -25.39 -3.59
CA HIS A 443 20.95 -24.88 -4.56
C HIS A 443 20.27 -25.27 -5.86
N VAL A 444 19.49 -24.33 -6.42
CA VAL A 444 19.18 -24.39 -7.85
C VAL A 444 20.56 -24.30 -8.40
N PRO A 445 21.14 -25.40 -8.93
CA PRO A 445 22.50 -25.37 -9.42
C PRO A 445 22.49 -24.22 -10.40
N SER A 446 23.24 -23.17 -10.08
CA SER A 446 23.18 -21.89 -10.79
C SER A 446 23.36 -22.20 -12.26
N ALA A 447 22.32 -21.96 -13.05
CA ALA A 447 22.40 -22.14 -14.48
C ALA A 447 23.56 -21.25 -14.96
N GLN A 448 24.67 -21.85 -15.39
CA GLN A 448 25.85 -21.12 -15.82
C GLN A 448 25.73 -20.80 -17.29
N LYS A 449 25.87 -19.54 -17.65
CA LYS A 449 26.03 -19.13 -19.05
C LYS A 449 27.47 -19.36 -19.44
N VAL A 450 27.71 -20.19 -20.46
CA VAL A 450 29.04 -20.49 -20.98
C VAL A 450 29.11 -20.28 -22.49
N LEU A 451 30.23 -19.77 -22.99
CA LEU A 451 30.53 -19.67 -24.41
C LEU A 451 31.30 -20.93 -24.85
N ILE A 452 30.70 -21.76 -25.69
CA ILE A 452 31.38 -22.93 -26.27
C ILE A 452 31.42 -22.71 -27.78
N ASN A 453 32.60 -22.66 -28.37
CA ASN A 453 32.82 -22.40 -29.80
C ASN A 453 32.09 -21.16 -30.34
N GLY A 454 32.04 -20.08 -29.54
CA GLY A 454 31.40 -18.83 -29.94
C GLY A 454 29.87 -18.82 -29.82
N GLN A 455 29.25 -19.89 -29.33
CA GLN A 455 27.82 -19.96 -29.07
C GLN A 455 27.54 -19.91 -27.56
N LEU A 456 26.51 -19.17 -27.16
CA LEU A 456 26.07 -19.07 -25.77
C LEU A 456 25.21 -20.28 -25.40
N TRP A 457 25.60 -20.97 -24.35
CA TRP A 457 24.91 -22.12 -23.77
C TRP A 457 24.54 -21.85 -22.31
N ILE A 458 23.42 -22.45 -21.87
CA ILE A 458 23.01 -22.49 -20.47
C ILE A 458 23.28 -23.92 -19.97
N LEU A 459 24.20 -24.07 -19.01
CA LEU A 459 24.43 -25.33 -18.30
C LEU A 459 23.56 -25.36 -17.05
N HIS A 460 22.69 -26.38 -16.93
CA HIS A 460 21.87 -26.60 -15.75
C HIS A 460 21.84 -28.12 -15.45
N ASN A 461 22.19 -28.48 -14.21
CA ASN A 461 22.26 -29.88 -13.77
C ASN A 461 23.12 -30.80 -14.67
N GLY A 462 24.18 -30.28 -15.27
CA GLY A 462 25.06 -31.03 -16.15
C GLY A 462 24.56 -31.17 -17.60
N GLU A 463 23.40 -30.63 -17.91
CA GLU A 463 22.81 -30.61 -19.25
C GLU A 463 23.02 -29.27 -19.93
N LYS A 464 23.07 -29.29 -21.28
CA LYS A 464 23.28 -28.10 -22.11
C LYS A 464 21.98 -27.68 -22.79
N TYR A 465 21.64 -26.42 -22.68
CA TYR A 465 20.47 -25.83 -23.34
C TYR A 465 20.94 -24.66 -24.23
N ASN A 466 20.37 -24.55 -25.41
CA ASN A 466 20.56 -23.36 -26.23
C ASN A 466 19.74 -22.17 -25.66
N VAL A 467 19.94 -20.98 -26.20
CA VAL A 467 19.22 -19.75 -25.75
C VAL A 467 17.69 -19.81 -25.93
N MET A 468 17.17 -20.80 -26.63
CA MET A 468 15.72 -21.05 -26.80
C MET A 468 15.22 -22.14 -25.83
N GLY A 469 16.04 -22.64 -24.91
CA GLY A 469 15.67 -23.67 -23.94
C GLY A 469 15.64 -25.10 -24.48
N ASN A 470 16.11 -25.35 -25.71
CA ASN A 470 16.17 -26.70 -26.27
C ASN A 470 17.41 -27.44 -25.76
N MET A 471 17.20 -28.66 -25.24
CA MET A 471 18.26 -29.55 -24.77
C MET A 471 19.10 -30.06 -25.97
N HIS A 472 20.42 -30.06 -25.85
CA HIS A 472 21.33 -30.68 -26.77
C HIS A 472 22.15 -31.77 -26.07
N TRP A 473 22.06 -32.99 -26.63
CA TRP A 473 22.80 -34.18 -26.19
C TRP A 473 24.28 -34.10 -26.53
#